data_3a2313cab40ae5b84a41b5753c804952
#
_entry.id   3a2313cab40ae5b84a41b5753c804952
#
_cell.length_a   1.000
_cell.length_b   1.000
_cell.length_c   1.000
_cell.angle_alpha   90.00
_cell.angle_beta   90.00
_cell.angle_gamma   90.00
#
_symmetry.space_group_name_H-M   'P 1'
#
loop_
_entity.id
_entity.type
_entity.pdbx_description
1 polymer ?
#
loop_
_entity_poly.entity_id
_entity_poly.type
_entity_poly.pdbx_seq_one_letter_code
_entity_poly.pdbx_strand_id
1 'polypeptide(L)'
;MMRIPFSYIWRSLWARRLTTALTVGGVALVVFVFAGVLMLARGLEAALVETGSPDNVIVLRRSATSELSSQVDRATADVLEAESGVARGAEGRALLSREVVLVIDLFKKKSNALGNVSIRGVSPRALELRPGVHIVQGRPFQFGTHEVVVGKGIASLFKGVALGAELAFGGDRWTVVGIADAGGTAFDSEIWGDADQFMQAFGRPVYSSLTFRLAQPGGFDQLKARLQADPRMQYVDLKHERDYYQEQSKTLATFIRTLGIVVTTIFSFGAMVGAMITMYAAVANRTVEVGTLRALGFRRRSVLGAFLVESVMLALVGGALGVALAALLSFERISVVNFQSFSEIGFGFALSPGVIVRALVFAVVMGVVGGFLPAARAARLNIVNALRAS
;
A
#
# COMPACT_ATOMS: atom_id res chain seq x y z
N MET A 1 5.87 12.29 -47.37
CA MET A 1 4.79 11.52 -46.72
C MET A 1 3.82 12.53 -46.11
N MET A 2 2.62 12.68 -46.67
CA MET A 2 1.61 13.56 -46.06
C MET A 2 1.13 12.97 -44.76
N ARG A 3 1.35 13.68 -43.63
CA ARG A 3 0.81 13.38 -42.30
C ARG A 3 -0.38 14.29 -42.04
N ILE A 4 -1.45 13.76 -41.42
CA ILE A 4 -2.60 14.56 -41.02
C ILE A 4 -2.15 15.51 -39.91
N PRO A 5 -2.41 16.86 -40.00
CA PRO A 5 -1.96 17.81 -38.99
C PRO A 5 -2.60 17.55 -37.62
N PHE A 6 -1.83 17.71 -36.54
CA PHE A 6 -2.29 17.56 -35.17
C PHE A 6 -3.44 18.51 -34.80
N SER A 7 -3.43 19.72 -35.34
CA SER A 7 -4.48 20.75 -35.18
C SER A 7 -5.87 20.27 -35.66
N TYR A 8 -5.91 19.39 -36.66
CA TYR A 8 -7.14 18.80 -37.17
C TYR A 8 -7.76 17.84 -36.11
N ILE A 9 -6.92 16.99 -35.46
CA ILE A 9 -7.37 16.08 -34.44
C ILE A 9 -7.92 16.86 -33.24
N TRP A 10 -7.22 17.90 -32.81
CA TRP A 10 -7.61 18.75 -31.67
C TRP A 10 -8.99 19.44 -31.90
N ARG A 11 -9.19 20.08 -33.04
CA ARG A 11 -10.46 20.75 -33.40
C ARG A 11 -11.62 19.75 -33.45
N SER A 12 -11.37 18.53 -33.89
CA SER A 12 -12.36 17.47 -33.98
C SER A 12 -12.87 17.03 -32.59
N LEU A 13 -12.01 16.97 -31.60
CA LEU A 13 -12.38 16.61 -30.23
C LEU A 13 -13.31 17.66 -29.61
N TRP A 14 -13.05 18.95 -29.87
CA TRP A 14 -13.89 20.03 -29.37
C TRP A 14 -15.24 20.14 -30.04
N ALA A 15 -15.38 19.71 -31.29
CA ALA A 15 -16.64 19.71 -32.00
C ALA A 15 -17.66 18.69 -31.45
N ARG A 16 -17.18 17.67 -30.70
CA ARG A 16 -17.99 16.54 -30.19
C ARG A 16 -17.90 16.40 -28.68
N ARG A 17 -18.17 17.47 -27.96
CA ARG A 17 -17.94 17.57 -26.51
C ARG A 17 -18.58 16.43 -25.71
N LEU A 18 -19.82 16.03 -26.03
CA LEU A 18 -20.53 14.99 -25.28
C LEU A 18 -19.90 13.60 -25.45
N THR A 19 -19.66 13.18 -26.70
CA THR A 19 -19.05 11.85 -26.96
C THR A 19 -17.61 11.79 -26.47
N THR A 20 -16.86 12.88 -26.60
CA THR A 20 -15.51 13.03 -26.05
C THR A 20 -15.54 12.90 -24.53
N ALA A 21 -16.45 13.62 -23.85
CA ALA A 21 -16.61 13.58 -22.39
C ALA A 21 -16.97 12.18 -21.88
N LEU A 22 -17.89 11.47 -22.57
CA LEU A 22 -18.28 10.11 -22.21
C LEU A 22 -17.10 9.13 -22.35
N THR A 23 -16.33 9.23 -23.44
CA THR A 23 -15.17 8.36 -23.66
C THR A 23 -14.06 8.64 -22.62
N VAL A 24 -13.73 9.92 -22.41
CA VAL A 24 -12.75 10.37 -21.42
C VAL A 24 -13.20 9.97 -20.02
N GLY A 25 -14.47 10.17 -19.67
CA GLY A 25 -15.04 9.79 -18.37
C GLY A 25 -15.00 8.28 -18.12
N GLY A 26 -15.33 7.47 -19.13
CA GLY A 26 -15.24 6.01 -19.02
C GLY A 26 -13.82 5.52 -18.79
N VAL A 27 -12.83 6.05 -19.55
CA VAL A 27 -11.42 5.73 -19.34
C VAL A 27 -10.95 6.26 -17.98
N ALA A 28 -11.33 7.47 -17.60
CA ALA A 28 -10.94 8.07 -16.32
C ALA A 28 -11.44 7.23 -15.13
N LEU A 29 -12.66 6.73 -15.18
CA LEU A 29 -13.23 5.88 -14.13
C LEU A 29 -12.42 4.58 -13.97
N VAL A 30 -12.09 3.91 -15.08
CA VAL A 30 -11.33 2.65 -15.01
C VAL A 30 -9.91 2.89 -14.56
N VAL A 31 -9.27 3.96 -15.02
CA VAL A 31 -7.90 4.32 -14.59
C VAL A 31 -7.90 4.76 -13.13
N PHE A 32 -8.93 5.46 -12.66
CA PHE A 32 -9.12 5.80 -11.25
C PHE A 32 -9.14 4.54 -10.37
N VAL A 33 -9.97 3.55 -10.72
CA VAL A 33 -10.06 2.27 -9.98
C VAL A 33 -8.71 1.55 -10.00
N PHE A 34 -8.06 1.45 -11.15
CA PHE A 34 -6.76 0.81 -11.30
C PHE A 34 -5.68 1.50 -10.46
N ALA A 35 -5.58 2.82 -10.57
CA ALA A 35 -4.63 3.60 -9.78
C ALA A 35 -4.93 3.49 -8.28
N GLY A 36 -6.19 3.56 -7.86
CA GLY A 36 -6.62 3.41 -6.48
C GLY A 36 -6.19 2.07 -5.87
N VAL A 37 -6.38 0.97 -6.60
CA VAL A 37 -5.92 -0.36 -6.15
C VAL A 37 -4.40 -0.44 -6.04
N LEU A 38 -3.66 0.09 -7.02
CA LEU A 38 -2.20 0.13 -6.95
C LEU A 38 -1.70 1.00 -5.80
N MET A 39 -2.34 2.15 -5.55
CA MET A 39 -2.03 3.03 -4.42
C MET A 39 -2.30 2.35 -3.09
N LEU A 40 -3.41 1.60 -2.98
CA LEU A 40 -3.77 0.85 -1.80
C LEU A 40 -2.74 -0.24 -1.48
N ALA A 41 -2.41 -1.07 -2.47
CA ALA A 41 -1.40 -2.12 -2.32
C ALA A 41 -0.03 -1.54 -1.95
N ARG A 42 0.34 -0.40 -2.56
CA ARG A 42 1.61 0.27 -2.26
C ARG A 42 1.62 0.91 -0.88
N GLY A 43 0.51 1.50 -0.44
CA GLY A 43 0.38 2.08 0.90
C GLY A 43 0.52 1.03 2.00
N LEU A 44 -0.10 -0.13 1.83
CA LEU A 44 0.06 -1.27 2.74
C LEU A 44 1.51 -1.79 2.77
N GLU A 45 2.11 -1.96 1.58
CA GLU A 45 3.50 -2.41 1.44
C GLU A 45 4.47 -1.44 2.13
N ALA A 46 4.29 -0.13 1.92
CA ALA A 46 5.10 0.90 2.55
C ALA A 46 4.93 0.89 4.08
N ALA A 47 3.68 0.88 4.57
CA ALA A 47 3.41 0.89 6.00
C ALA A 47 4.05 -0.30 6.73
N LEU A 48 4.04 -1.50 6.14
CA LEU A 48 4.61 -2.70 6.77
C LEU A 48 6.13 -2.79 6.57
N VAL A 49 6.64 -2.56 5.37
CA VAL A 49 8.08 -2.69 5.07
C VAL A 49 8.91 -1.60 5.76
N GLU A 50 8.37 -0.38 5.84
CA GLU A 50 9.02 0.75 6.53
C GLU A 50 8.97 0.61 8.07
N THR A 51 8.16 -0.31 8.60
CA THR A 51 8.11 -0.62 10.03
C THR A 51 9.42 -1.26 10.49
N GLY A 52 10.01 -2.16 9.70
CA GLY A 52 11.23 -2.87 10.04
C GLY A 52 12.50 -2.08 9.70
N SER A 53 13.44 -2.01 10.63
CA SER A 53 14.79 -1.50 10.37
C SER A 53 15.66 -2.55 9.66
N PRO A 54 16.49 -2.16 8.66
CA PRO A 54 17.42 -3.09 8.03
C PRO A 54 18.52 -3.58 8.97
N ASP A 55 18.84 -2.80 10.01
CA ASP A 55 19.90 -3.09 10.96
C ASP A 55 19.45 -3.94 12.15
N ASN A 56 18.12 -4.11 12.30
CA ASN A 56 17.55 -4.88 13.39
C ASN A 56 17.29 -6.33 12.96
N VAL A 57 17.40 -7.21 13.92
CA VAL A 57 17.04 -8.63 13.82
C VAL A 57 15.90 -8.91 14.77
N ILE A 58 14.87 -9.58 14.28
CA ILE A 58 13.77 -10.10 15.08
C ILE A 58 13.95 -11.60 15.29
N VAL A 59 13.72 -12.05 16.49
CA VAL A 59 13.78 -13.47 16.89
C VAL A 59 12.39 -13.92 17.29
N LEU A 60 11.93 -14.97 16.65
CA LEU A 60 10.61 -15.55 16.83
C LEU A 60 10.76 -17.07 17.08
N ARG A 61 9.73 -17.69 17.64
CA ARG A 61 9.66 -19.15 17.66
C ARG A 61 9.68 -19.69 16.24
N ARG A 62 10.43 -20.76 16.01
CA ARG A 62 10.45 -21.45 14.70
C ARG A 62 9.03 -21.87 14.32
N SER A 63 8.67 -21.65 13.07
CA SER A 63 7.32 -21.88 12.52
C SER A 63 6.22 -20.91 12.99
N ALA A 64 6.53 -19.90 13.82
CA ALA A 64 5.58 -18.84 14.10
C ALA A 64 5.45 -17.93 12.86
N THR A 65 4.21 -17.66 12.45
CA THR A 65 3.90 -16.80 11.31
C THR A 65 3.80 -15.33 11.71
N SER A 66 3.61 -15.06 13.00
CA SER A 66 3.49 -13.71 13.56
C SER A 66 4.00 -13.66 15.00
N GLU A 67 4.28 -12.45 15.51
CA GLU A 67 4.63 -12.21 16.91
C GLU A 67 3.53 -12.67 17.85
N LEU A 68 2.25 -12.55 17.44
CA LEU A 68 1.11 -12.97 18.26
C LEU A 68 1.11 -14.47 18.54
N SER A 69 1.51 -15.29 17.56
CA SER A 69 1.58 -16.76 17.68
C SER A 69 2.93 -17.26 18.21
N SER A 70 3.90 -16.38 18.35
CA SER A 70 5.25 -16.71 18.80
C SER A 70 5.36 -16.70 20.33
N GLN A 71 6.21 -17.58 20.84
CA GLN A 71 6.52 -17.71 22.26
C GLN A 71 8.02 -17.93 22.42
N VAL A 72 8.71 -16.94 22.99
CA VAL A 72 10.14 -16.95 23.26
C VAL A 72 10.36 -16.84 24.77
N ASP A 73 11.11 -17.74 25.33
CA ASP A 73 11.35 -17.78 26.77
C ASP A 73 12.40 -16.76 27.23
N ARG A 74 12.49 -16.58 28.56
CA ARG A 74 13.46 -15.65 29.17
C ARG A 74 14.90 -16.11 28.98
N ALA A 75 15.14 -17.42 29.01
CA ALA A 75 16.49 -17.97 28.83
C ALA A 75 17.07 -17.64 27.44
N THR A 76 16.23 -17.68 26.40
CA THR A 76 16.61 -17.23 25.04
C THR A 76 17.01 -15.74 25.03
N ALA A 77 16.26 -14.89 25.73
CA ALA A 77 16.59 -13.48 25.83
C ALA A 77 17.95 -13.24 26.52
N ASP A 78 18.23 -13.99 27.58
CA ASP A 78 19.49 -13.88 28.33
C ASP A 78 20.70 -14.34 27.50
N VAL A 79 20.54 -15.40 26.68
CA VAL A 79 21.56 -15.83 25.71
C VAL A 79 21.89 -14.71 24.71
N LEU A 80 20.86 -14.08 24.14
CA LEU A 80 21.05 -12.99 23.18
C LEU A 80 21.65 -11.73 23.81
N GLU A 81 21.29 -11.43 25.05
CA GLU A 81 21.85 -10.26 25.77
C GLU A 81 23.36 -10.40 26.01
N ALA A 82 23.84 -11.64 26.20
CA ALA A 82 25.25 -11.95 26.36
C ALA A 82 26.03 -12.07 25.04
N GLU A 83 25.33 -12.17 23.89
CA GLU A 83 25.93 -12.47 22.59
C GLU A 83 26.72 -11.26 22.03
N SER A 84 27.91 -11.51 21.55
CA SER A 84 28.84 -10.48 21.01
C SER A 84 28.39 -9.89 19.67
N GLY A 85 27.51 -10.61 18.93
CA GLY A 85 26.94 -10.15 17.69
C GLY A 85 25.81 -9.12 17.85
N VAL A 86 25.35 -8.89 19.10
CA VAL A 86 24.35 -7.87 19.44
C VAL A 86 25.06 -6.55 19.74
N ALA A 87 24.63 -5.48 19.10
CA ALA A 87 25.18 -4.13 19.34
C ALA A 87 24.96 -3.70 20.78
N ARG A 88 25.88 -2.88 21.29
CA ARG A 88 25.78 -2.33 22.63
C ARG A 88 25.56 -0.81 22.56
N GLY A 89 24.66 -0.31 23.41
CA GLY A 89 24.40 1.13 23.56
C GLY A 89 25.51 1.84 24.33
N ALA A 90 25.34 3.14 24.53
CA ALA A 90 26.31 4.01 25.21
C ALA A 90 26.71 3.54 26.62
N GLU A 91 25.81 2.84 27.32
CA GLU A 91 26.05 2.29 28.65
C GLU A 91 26.66 0.86 28.66
N GLY A 92 27.09 0.35 27.50
CA GLY A 92 27.62 -0.98 27.36
C GLY A 92 26.60 -2.12 27.44
N ARG A 93 25.32 -1.82 27.65
CA ARG A 93 24.22 -2.80 27.64
C ARG A 93 23.80 -3.16 26.21
N ALA A 94 23.34 -4.39 26.00
CA ALA A 94 22.88 -4.85 24.69
C ALA A 94 21.71 -3.99 24.19
N LEU A 95 21.74 -3.60 22.91
CA LEU A 95 20.61 -2.99 22.22
C LEU A 95 19.62 -4.08 21.81
N LEU A 96 18.87 -4.54 22.80
CA LEU A 96 17.88 -5.60 22.72
C LEU A 96 16.60 -5.17 23.39
N SER A 97 15.48 -5.38 22.72
CA SER A 97 14.11 -5.22 23.26
C SER A 97 13.45 -6.58 23.37
N ARG A 98 12.94 -6.88 24.57
CA ARG A 98 12.09 -8.01 24.87
C ARG A 98 10.66 -7.53 24.67
N GLU A 99 9.90 -8.20 23.79
CA GLU A 99 8.60 -7.68 23.36
C GLU A 99 7.49 -8.69 23.55
N VAL A 100 6.33 -8.22 24.00
CA VAL A 100 5.10 -8.99 24.05
C VAL A 100 4.05 -8.28 23.18
N VAL A 101 3.48 -9.01 22.25
CA VAL A 101 2.42 -8.51 21.36
C VAL A 101 1.13 -9.24 21.67
N LEU A 102 0.07 -8.46 21.93
CA LEU A 102 -1.25 -8.94 22.29
C LEU A 102 -2.29 -8.15 21.50
N VAL A 103 -3.54 -8.59 21.51
CA VAL A 103 -4.65 -7.91 20.84
C VAL A 103 -5.73 -7.62 21.85
N ILE A 104 -6.27 -6.40 21.77
CA ILE A 104 -7.42 -5.92 22.56
C ILE A 104 -8.48 -5.37 21.63
N ASP A 105 -9.70 -5.24 22.14
CA ASP A 105 -10.83 -4.68 21.40
C ASP A 105 -11.09 -3.25 21.83
N LEU A 106 -11.23 -2.34 20.86
CA LEU A 106 -11.63 -0.95 21.09
C LEU A 106 -12.77 -0.56 20.13
N PHE A 107 -13.57 0.43 20.53
CA PHE A 107 -14.64 0.96 19.69
C PHE A 107 -14.13 1.97 18.67
N LYS A 108 -14.47 1.78 17.39
CA LYS A 108 -14.16 2.73 16.31
C LYS A 108 -14.96 4.03 16.44
N LYS A 109 -14.35 5.16 16.08
CA LYS A 109 -15.01 6.49 16.15
C LYS A 109 -16.17 6.60 15.18
N LYS A 110 -16.00 6.15 13.91
CA LYS A 110 -16.98 6.34 12.83
C LYS A 110 -18.15 5.33 12.89
N SER A 111 -17.86 4.06 13.08
CA SER A 111 -18.88 2.97 12.98
C SER A 111 -19.41 2.50 14.32
N ASN A 112 -18.78 2.86 15.43
CA ASN A 112 -19.04 2.33 16.77
C ASN A 112 -18.91 0.79 16.87
N ALA A 113 -18.33 0.15 15.85
CA ALA A 113 -18.03 -1.28 15.86
C ALA A 113 -16.76 -1.55 16.67
N LEU A 114 -16.66 -2.73 17.25
CA LEU A 114 -15.41 -3.22 17.83
C LEU A 114 -14.37 -3.44 16.72
N GLY A 115 -13.15 -3.12 17.02
CA GLY A 115 -12.00 -3.38 16.15
C GLY A 115 -10.81 -3.82 17.00
N ASN A 116 -10.03 -4.73 16.44
CA ASN A 116 -8.88 -5.32 17.11
C ASN A 116 -7.68 -4.38 17.02
N VAL A 117 -7.09 -4.08 18.16
CA VAL A 117 -5.92 -3.19 18.28
C VAL A 117 -4.76 -3.97 18.86
N SER A 118 -3.61 -3.91 18.23
CA SER A 118 -2.38 -4.49 18.75
C SER A 118 -1.84 -3.64 19.89
N ILE A 119 -1.51 -4.29 21.01
CA ILE A 119 -0.72 -3.70 22.08
C ILE A 119 0.66 -4.34 22.09
N ARG A 120 1.69 -3.52 22.21
CA ARG A 120 3.09 -3.94 22.26
C ARG A 120 3.73 -3.53 23.58
N GLY A 121 3.99 -4.52 24.43
CA GLY A 121 4.85 -4.34 25.59
C GLY A 121 6.31 -4.40 25.13
N VAL A 122 7.12 -3.44 25.54
CA VAL A 122 8.53 -3.33 25.14
C VAL A 122 9.43 -3.16 26.37
N SER A 123 10.73 -3.39 26.20
CA SER A 123 11.73 -3.11 27.20
C SER A 123 12.40 -1.74 26.97
N PRO A 124 13.18 -1.19 27.93
CA PRO A 124 13.66 0.21 27.90
C PRO A 124 14.43 0.62 26.64
N ARG A 125 15.06 -0.32 25.92
CA ARG A 125 15.87 -0.04 24.73
C ARG A 125 15.08 -0.01 23.42
N ALA A 126 13.75 -0.23 23.46
CA ALA A 126 12.92 -0.33 22.26
C ALA A 126 12.95 0.94 21.40
N LEU A 127 12.90 2.12 22.01
CA LEU A 127 12.95 3.40 21.28
C LEU A 127 14.31 3.67 20.63
N GLU A 128 15.41 3.19 21.24
CA GLU A 128 16.75 3.27 20.62
C GLU A 128 16.86 2.38 19.36
N LEU A 129 16.14 1.25 19.35
CA LEU A 129 16.06 0.36 18.19
C LEU A 129 15.18 0.94 17.08
N ARG A 130 14.21 1.79 17.43
CA ARG A 130 13.21 2.35 16.50
C ARG A 130 13.20 3.87 16.54
N PRO A 131 14.24 4.55 16.03
CA PRO A 131 14.37 6.01 16.10
C PRO A 131 13.29 6.74 15.28
N GLY A 132 12.56 6.05 14.42
CA GLY A 132 11.42 6.62 13.68
C GLY A 132 10.16 6.82 14.52
N VAL A 133 10.09 6.27 15.74
CA VAL A 133 8.94 6.43 16.64
C VAL A 133 9.17 7.63 17.55
N HIS A 134 8.38 8.70 17.36
CA HIS A 134 8.51 9.95 18.11
C HIS A 134 7.23 10.27 18.88
N ILE A 135 7.38 10.75 20.13
CA ILE A 135 6.24 11.25 20.89
C ILE A 135 5.89 12.65 20.39
N VAL A 136 4.69 12.81 19.83
CA VAL A 136 4.21 14.10 19.28
C VAL A 136 3.31 14.86 20.24
N GLN A 137 2.71 14.17 21.23
CA GLN A 137 1.92 14.79 22.31
C GLN A 137 2.17 14.04 23.62
N GLY A 138 2.21 14.77 24.73
CA GLY A 138 2.44 14.18 26.04
C GLY A 138 3.90 13.81 26.29
N ARG A 139 4.13 12.64 26.90
CA ARG A 139 5.45 12.13 27.27
C ARG A 139 5.54 10.61 27.03
N PRO A 140 6.76 10.03 27.00
CA PRO A 140 6.94 8.59 27.05
C PRO A 140 6.34 7.99 28.34
N PHE A 141 5.89 6.73 28.26
CA PHE A 141 5.46 6.00 29.44
C PHE A 141 6.66 5.64 30.34
N GLN A 142 6.41 5.49 31.64
CA GLN A 142 7.41 5.05 32.60
C GLN A 142 7.33 3.55 32.79
N PHE A 143 8.50 2.89 32.76
CA PHE A 143 8.59 1.45 33.03
C PHE A 143 8.22 1.15 34.48
N GLY A 144 7.57 -0.01 34.70
CA GLY A 144 7.04 -0.41 36.01
C GLY A 144 5.71 0.25 36.36
N THR A 145 5.06 0.96 35.46
CA THR A 145 3.76 1.59 35.67
C THR A 145 2.72 1.13 34.65
N HIS A 146 1.43 1.37 34.95
CA HIS A 146 0.33 1.13 34.00
C HIS A 146 0.11 2.35 33.09
N GLU A 147 1.17 2.84 32.49
CA GLU A 147 1.12 3.91 31.50
C GLU A 147 1.32 3.37 30.08
N VAL A 148 0.65 3.98 29.11
CA VAL A 148 0.73 3.61 27.70
C VAL A 148 0.87 4.83 26.81
N VAL A 149 1.51 4.61 25.65
CA VAL A 149 1.59 5.55 24.55
C VAL A 149 0.79 4.96 23.38
N VAL A 150 -0.05 5.80 22.79
CA VAL A 150 -0.96 5.41 21.71
C VAL A 150 -0.40 5.89 20.36
N GLY A 151 -0.32 5.02 19.37
CA GLY A 151 0.04 5.41 18.02
C GLY A 151 -1.00 6.34 17.40
N LYS A 152 -0.56 7.30 16.61
CA LYS A 152 -1.38 8.34 15.96
C LYS A 152 -2.51 7.74 15.09
N GLY A 153 -2.27 6.58 14.49
CA GLY A 153 -3.28 5.84 13.73
C GLY A 153 -4.44 5.41 14.63
N ILE A 154 -4.13 4.79 15.77
CA ILE A 154 -5.13 4.38 16.78
C ILE A 154 -5.86 5.61 17.32
N ALA A 155 -5.13 6.66 17.69
CA ALA A 155 -5.72 7.89 18.19
C ALA A 155 -6.71 8.53 17.21
N SER A 156 -6.51 8.36 15.91
CA SER A 156 -7.42 8.87 14.88
C SER A 156 -8.69 8.01 14.66
N LEU A 157 -8.58 6.69 14.81
CA LEU A 157 -9.61 5.73 14.41
C LEU A 157 -10.50 5.26 15.57
N PHE A 158 -9.97 5.20 16.80
CA PHE A 158 -10.63 4.59 17.95
C PHE A 158 -11.07 5.60 18.99
N LYS A 159 -12.07 5.25 19.80
CA LYS A 159 -12.60 6.03 20.92
C LYS A 159 -11.83 5.75 22.21
N GLY A 160 -11.85 6.72 23.14
CA GLY A 160 -11.32 6.53 24.49
C GLY A 160 -9.78 6.49 24.59
N VAL A 161 -9.06 6.87 23.53
CA VAL A 161 -7.59 6.80 23.44
C VAL A 161 -6.93 8.18 23.43
N ALA A 162 -7.62 9.20 23.92
CA ALA A 162 -7.08 10.56 24.03
C ALA A 162 -6.04 10.65 25.15
N LEU A 163 -5.17 11.65 25.08
CA LEU A 163 -4.21 11.93 26.15
C LEU A 163 -4.94 12.11 27.51
N GLY A 164 -4.48 11.42 28.54
CA GLY A 164 -5.09 11.37 29.86
C GLY A 164 -6.29 10.42 30.01
N ALA A 165 -6.71 9.75 28.95
CA ALA A 165 -7.80 8.76 29.02
C ALA A 165 -7.33 7.48 29.73
N GLU A 166 -8.27 6.76 30.36
CA GLU A 166 -8.04 5.45 30.93
C GLU A 166 -8.60 4.35 30.00
N LEU A 167 -7.76 3.36 29.69
CA LEU A 167 -8.10 2.17 28.95
C LEU A 167 -8.19 0.99 29.92
N ALA A 168 -9.25 0.16 29.81
CA ALA A 168 -9.40 -1.02 30.63
C ALA A 168 -9.16 -2.28 29.76
N PHE A 169 -8.08 -3.01 30.02
CA PHE A 169 -7.78 -4.29 29.38
C PHE A 169 -6.82 -5.13 30.26
N GLY A 170 -6.82 -6.45 30.05
CA GLY A 170 -5.99 -7.37 30.82
C GLY A 170 -6.31 -7.42 32.32
N GLY A 171 -7.51 -6.98 32.72
CA GLY A 171 -7.90 -6.89 34.13
C GLY A 171 -7.46 -5.59 34.84
N ASP A 172 -6.65 -4.76 34.19
CA ASP A 172 -6.08 -3.53 34.74
C ASP A 172 -6.55 -2.27 34.01
N ARG A 173 -6.24 -1.09 34.59
CA ARG A 173 -6.47 0.21 33.98
C ARG A 173 -5.15 0.85 33.55
N TRP A 174 -5.12 1.37 32.34
CA TRP A 174 -3.94 1.92 31.71
C TRP A 174 -4.16 3.39 31.31
N THR A 175 -3.28 4.25 31.76
CA THR A 175 -3.39 5.69 31.49
C THR A 175 -2.63 6.04 30.20
N VAL A 176 -3.29 6.70 29.27
CA VAL A 176 -2.67 7.23 28.05
C VAL A 176 -1.87 8.48 28.38
N VAL A 177 -0.53 8.40 28.39
CA VAL A 177 0.37 9.50 28.74
C VAL A 177 1.02 10.18 27.55
N GLY A 178 0.92 9.57 26.35
CA GLY A 178 1.48 10.14 25.15
C GLY A 178 0.83 9.61 23.87
N ILE A 179 1.02 10.37 22.78
CA ILE A 179 0.68 9.96 21.43
C ILE A 179 1.97 9.94 20.61
N ALA A 180 2.23 8.81 19.93
CA ALA A 180 3.39 8.63 19.09
C ALA A 180 3.04 8.75 17.61
N ASP A 181 3.97 9.27 16.82
CA ASP A 181 3.97 9.24 15.35
C ASP A 181 5.16 8.39 14.88
N ALA A 182 4.87 7.37 14.14
CA ALA A 182 5.87 6.46 13.56
C ALA A 182 5.97 6.61 12.03
N GLY A 183 5.60 7.77 11.50
CA GLY A 183 5.73 8.09 10.08
C GLY A 183 4.79 7.33 9.15
N GLY A 184 3.68 6.79 9.66
CA GLY A 184 2.72 6.00 8.86
C GLY A 184 3.06 4.50 8.79
N THR A 185 4.01 4.03 9.58
CA THR A 185 4.36 2.61 9.72
C THR A 185 3.30 1.84 10.54
N ALA A 186 3.42 0.51 10.63
CA ALA A 186 2.50 -0.30 11.43
C ALA A 186 2.51 0.09 12.91
N PHE A 187 3.59 0.65 13.42
CA PHE A 187 3.69 1.11 14.81
C PHE A 187 2.72 2.27 15.13
N ASP A 188 2.27 3.03 14.13
CA ASP A 188 1.18 4.00 14.31
C ASP A 188 -0.17 3.34 14.66
N SER A 189 -0.30 2.05 14.41
CA SER A 189 -1.50 1.25 14.66
C SER A 189 -1.37 0.35 15.91
N GLU A 190 -0.48 0.70 16.83
CA GLU A 190 -0.24 -0.02 18.07
C GLU A 190 -0.36 0.89 19.30
N ILE A 191 -0.59 0.28 20.47
CA ILE A 191 -0.48 0.91 21.79
C ILE A 191 0.75 0.30 22.46
N TRP A 192 1.67 1.15 22.92
CA TRP A 192 2.93 0.74 23.52
C TRP A 192 2.93 0.94 25.03
N GLY A 193 3.49 -0.03 25.75
CA GLY A 193 3.66 0.00 27.20
C GLY A 193 4.80 -0.90 27.66
N ASP A 194 4.88 -1.11 28.97
CA ASP A 194 5.90 -1.96 29.56
C ASP A 194 5.57 -3.44 29.33
N ALA A 195 6.56 -4.22 28.83
CA ALA A 195 6.41 -5.64 28.56
C ALA A 195 6.10 -6.45 29.81
N ASP A 196 6.77 -6.18 30.94
CA ASP A 196 6.58 -6.92 32.17
C ASP A 196 5.21 -6.67 32.76
N GLN A 197 4.69 -5.44 32.68
CA GLN A 197 3.35 -5.08 33.13
C GLN A 197 2.27 -5.77 32.27
N PHE A 198 2.43 -5.75 30.93
CA PHE A 198 1.50 -6.45 30.04
C PHE A 198 1.54 -7.99 30.25
N MET A 199 2.73 -8.57 30.44
CA MET A 199 2.86 -9.98 30.75
C MET A 199 2.14 -10.37 32.05
N GLN A 200 2.23 -9.54 33.07
CA GLN A 200 1.54 -9.74 34.33
C GLN A 200 0.02 -9.64 34.17
N ALA A 201 -0.47 -8.56 33.55
CA ALA A 201 -1.90 -8.32 33.34
C ALA A 201 -2.61 -9.43 32.55
N PHE A 202 -1.91 -10.00 31.56
CA PHE A 202 -2.47 -11.06 30.71
C PHE A 202 -2.06 -12.49 31.14
N GLY A 203 -1.33 -12.65 32.25
CA GLY A 203 -0.85 -13.97 32.72
C GLY A 203 0.04 -14.68 31.71
N ARG A 204 0.79 -13.94 30.87
CA ARG A 204 1.64 -14.49 29.81
C ARG A 204 3.11 -14.50 30.23
N PRO A 205 3.70 -15.66 30.58
CA PRO A 205 5.06 -15.74 31.13
C PRO A 205 6.18 -15.72 30.08
N VAL A 206 5.85 -15.55 28.78
CA VAL A 206 6.79 -15.64 27.65
C VAL A 206 6.69 -14.40 26.76
N TYR A 207 7.78 -14.03 26.13
CA TYR A 207 7.81 -12.97 25.13
C TYR A 207 7.21 -13.43 23.79
N SER A 208 6.73 -12.51 23.01
CA SER A 208 6.33 -12.74 21.61
C SER A 208 7.54 -12.76 20.68
N SER A 209 8.43 -11.82 20.88
CA SER A 209 9.64 -11.63 20.05
C SER A 209 10.74 -10.99 20.87
N LEU A 210 11.96 -11.10 20.34
CA LEU A 210 13.10 -10.31 20.79
C LEU A 210 13.62 -9.55 19.59
N THR A 211 13.81 -8.24 19.74
CA THR A 211 14.37 -7.40 18.66
C THR A 211 15.68 -6.83 19.11
N PHE A 212 16.74 -6.98 18.31
CA PHE A 212 18.04 -6.42 18.62
C PHE A 212 18.71 -5.83 17.40
N ARG A 213 19.70 -4.98 17.63
CA ARG A 213 20.54 -4.41 16.56
C ARG A 213 21.81 -5.25 16.39
N LEU A 214 22.19 -5.48 15.12
CA LEU A 214 23.46 -6.14 14.81
C LEU A 214 24.65 -5.25 15.19
N ALA A 215 25.69 -5.85 15.79
CA ALA A 215 26.92 -5.16 16.11
C ALA A 215 27.69 -4.72 14.86
N GLN A 216 27.61 -5.53 13.78
CA GLN A 216 28.23 -5.23 12.50
C GLN A 216 27.23 -5.44 11.36
N PRO A 217 27.06 -4.46 10.45
CA PRO A 217 26.32 -4.66 9.23
C PRO A 217 26.91 -5.85 8.44
N GLY A 218 26.07 -6.78 8.01
CA GLY A 218 26.51 -8.00 7.30
C GLY A 218 26.92 -9.18 8.18
N GLY A 219 26.97 -9.03 9.51
CA GLY A 219 27.27 -10.13 10.45
C GLY A 219 26.11 -11.11 10.71
N PHE A 220 24.97 -10.92 10.04
CA PHE A 220 23.75 -11.70 10.29
C PHE A 220 23.93 -13.21 10.09
N ASP A 221 24.49 -13.64 8.96
CA ASP A 221 24.59 -15.06 8.63
C ASP A 221 25.53 -15.80 9.59
N GLN A 222 26.64 -15.15 9.99
CA GLN A 222 27.58 -15.72 10.96
C GLN A 222 26.93 -15.83 12.35
N LEU A 223 26.22 -14.79 12.77
CA LEU A 223 25.48 -14.80 14.04
C LEU A 223 24.39 -15.88 14.03
N LYS A 224 23.61 -15.94 12.96
CA LYS A 224 22.56 -16.94 12.78
C LYS A 224 23.11 -18.37 12.84
N ALA A 225 24.22 -18.64 12.15
CA ALA A 225 24.86 -19.96 12.17
C ALA A 225 25.36 -20.33 13.57
N ARG A 226 25.98 -19.40 14.31
CA ARG A 226 26.43 -19.64 15.70
C ARG A 226 25.26 -19.94 16.64
N LEU A 227 24.22 -19.14 16.58
CA LEU A 227 23.04 -19.31 17.42
C LEU A 227 22.26 -20.59 17.08
N GLN A 228 22.19 -20.97 15.81
CA GLN A 228 21.57 -22.22 15.41
C GLN A 228 22.35 -23.49 15.87
N ALA A 229 23.64 -23.36 16.10
CA ALA A 229 24.46 -24.42 16.68
C ALA A 229 24.27 -24.58 18.21
N ASP A 230 23.72 -23.57 18.90
CA ASP A 230 23.42 -23.65 20.33
C ASP A 230 22.10 -24.42 20.55
N PRO A 231 22.12 -25.52 21.31
CA PRO A 231 20.92 -26.31 21.60
C PRO A 231 19.77 -25.49 22.21
N ARG A 232 20.08 -24.42 22.96
CA ARG A 232 19.10 -23.54 23.60
C ARG A 232 18.35 -22.67 22.61
N MET A 233 18.89 -22.50 21.39
CA MET A 233 18.34 -21.62 20.35
C MET A 233 17.66 -22.38 19.19
N GLN A 234 17.59 -23.72 19.27
CA GLN A 234 17.08 -24.55 18.15
C GLN A 234 15.61 -24.34 17.80
N TYR A 235 14.81 -23.85 18.74
CA TYR A 235 13.36 -23.64 18.55
C TYR A 235 13.01 -22.18 18.17
N VAL A 236 14.00 -21.32 18.01
CA VAL A 236 13.80 -19.96 17.49
C VAL A 236 14.40 -19.81 16.08
N ASP A 237 13.91 -18.84 15.37
CA ASP A 237 14.41 -18.41 14.07
C ASP A 237 14.71 -16.90 14.12
N LEU A 238 15.79 -16.53 13.42
CA LEU A 238 16.26 -15.16 13.30
C LEU A 238 15.97 -14.68 11.88
N LYS A 239 15.38 -13.48 11.77
CA LYS A 239 15.13 -12.79 10.51
C LYS A 239 15.55 -11.32 10.62
N HIS A 240 15.95 -10.68 9.52
CA HIS A 240 15.96 -9.24 9.51
C HIS A 240 14.55 -8.69 9.80
N GLU A 241 14.43 -7.68 10.65
CA GLU A 241 13.13 -7.11 11.03
C GLU A 241 12.36 -6.63 9.78
N ARG A 242 13.07 -6.03 8.83
CA ARG A 242 12.49 -5.59 7.55
C ARG A 242 11.94 -6.74 6.71
N ASP A 243 12.66 -7.85 6.62
CA ASP A 243 12.23 -9.03 5.85
C ASP A 243 11.00 -9.67 6.48
N TYR A 244 10.93 -9.73 7.80
CA TYR A 244 9.78 -10.20 8.54
C TYR A 244 8.51 -9.41 8.21
N TYR A 245 8.56 -8.08 8.29
CA TYR A 245 7.41 -7.24 7.95
C TYR A 245 7.10 -7.28 6.45
N GLN A 246 8.10 -7.43 5.60
CA GLN A 246 7.90 -7.62 4.16
C GLN A 246 7.18 -8.94 3.85
N GLU A 247 7.50 -10.03 4.53
CA GLU A 247 6.80 -11.31 4.40
C GLU A 247 5.33 -11.19 4.83
N GLN A 248 5.06 -10.49 5.92
CA GLN A 248 3.69 -10.22 6.38
C GLN A 248 2.88 -9.42 5.36
N SER A 249 3.51 -8.43 4.70
CA SER A 249 2.81 -7.60 3.71
C SER A 249 2.47 -8.34 2.42
N LYS A 250 3.31 -9.30 2.01
CA LYS A 250 3.21 -9.97 0.70
C LYS A 250 1.86 -10.65 0.46
N THR A 251 1.36 -11.36 1.45
CA THR A 251 0.10 -12.12 1.31
C THR A 251 -1.08 -11.19 1.05
N LEU A 252 -1.25 -10.18 1.90
CA LEU A 252 -2.36 -9.23 1.79
C LEU A 252 -2.20 -8.30 0.58
N ALA A 253 -1.00 -7.78 0.33
CA ALA A 253 -0.72 -6.96 -0.84
C ALA A 253 -0.94 -7.72 -2.16
N THR A 254 -0.57 -9.01 -2.21
CA THR A 254 -0.83 -9.87 -3.37
C THR A 254 -2.32 -10.09 -3.57
N PHE A 255 -3.07 -10.36 -2.49
CA PHE A 255 -4.52 -10.49 -2.55
C PHE A 255 -5.19 -9.22 -3.10
N ILE A 256 -4.87 -8.05 -2.52
CA ILE A 256 -5.41 -6.76 -2.97
C ILE A 256 -5.05 -6.51 -4.44
N ARG A 257 -3.81 -6.77 -4.84
CA ARG A 257 -3.34 -6.58 -6.21
C ARG A 257 -4.07 -7.51 -7.19
N THR A 258 -4.21 -8.79 -6.84
CA THR A 258 -4.89 -9.79 -7.70
C THR A 258 -6.37 -9.43 -7.87
N LEU A 259 -7.07 -9.15 -6.77
CA LEU A 259 -8.47 -8.72 -6.82
C LEU A 259 -8.63 -7.45 -7.65
N GLY A 260 -7.74 -6.49 -7.44
CA GLY A 260 -7.75 -5.25 -8.21
C GLY A 260 -7.49 -5.44 -9.70
N ILE A 261 -6.57 -6.32 -10.09
CA ILE A 261 -6.33 -6.66 -11.50
C ILE A 261 -7.58 -7.28 -12.11
N VAL A 262 -8.23 -8.23 -11.42
CA VAL A 262 -9.46 -8.88 -11.91
C VAL A 262 -10.56 -7.85 -12.12
N VAL A 263 -10.86 -7.04 -11.12
CA VAL A 263 -11.89 -5.99 -11.20
C VAL A 263 -11.56 -4.99 -12.32
N THR A 264 -10.32 -4.50 -12.37
CA THR A 264 -9.90 -3.54 -13.39
C THR A 264 -9.99 -4.12 -14.80
N THR A 265 -9.64 -5.40 -14.96
CA THR A 265 -9.75 -6.10 -16.25
C THR A 265 -11.20 -6.14 -16.73
N ILE A 266 -12.14 -6.49 -15.85
CA ILE A 266 -13.57 -6.51 -16.19
C ILE A 266 -14.07 -5.11 -16.61
N PHE A 267 -13.76 -4.09 -15.81
CA PHE A 267 -14.13 -2.71 -16.14
C PHE A 267 -13.47 -2.18 -17.40
N SER A 268 -12.21 -2.58 -17.68
CA SER A 268 -11.50 -2.15 -18.89
C SER A 268 -12.14 -2.70 -20.17
N PHE A 269 -12.68 -3.93 -20.14
CA PHE A 269 -13.45 -4.46 -21.27
C PHE A 269 -14.69 -3.60 -21.54
N GLY A 270 -15.45 -3.26 -20.50
CA GLY A 270 -16.62 -2.37 -20.63
C GLY A 270 -16.25 -0.99 -21.21
N ALA A 271 -15.21 -0.37 -20.69
CA ALA A 271 -14.75 0.93 -21.17
C ALA A 271 -14.19 0.87 -22.61
N MET A 272 -13.46 -0.19 -22.97
CA MET A 272 -12.99 -0.40 -24.36
C MET A 272 -14.14 -0.56 -25.33
N VAL A 273 -15.20 -1.32 -24.98
CA VAL A 273 -16.40 -1.45 -25.80
C VAL A 273 -17.10 -0.09 -25.93
N GLY A 274 -17.27 0.67 -24.85
CA GLY A 274 -17.80 2.02 -24.88
C GLY A 274 -16.99 2.96 -25.78
N ALA A 275 -15.67 2.94 -25.66
CA ALA A 275 -14.75 3.71 -26.52
C ALA A 275 -14.84 3.28 -27.99
N MET A 276 -14.96 1.98 -28.27
CA MET A 276 -15.19 1.49 -29.63
C MET A 276 -16.49 2.03 -30.23
N ILE A 277 -17.60 1.99 -29.49
CA ILE A 277 -18.91 2.49 -29.96
C ILE A 277 -18.83 3.97 -30.29
N THR A 278 -18.25 4.79 -29.39
CA THR A 278 -18.09 6.24 -29.63
C THR A 278 -17.17 6.54 -30.81
N MET A 279 -16.10 5.77 -30.97
CA MET A 279 -15.19 5.88 -32.11
C MET A 279 -15.84 5.44 -33.44
N TYR A 280 -16.65 4.38 -33.43
CA TYR A 280 -17.42 3.97 -34.62
C TYR A 280 -18.41 5.08 -35.05
N ALA A 281 -19.11 5.70 -34.10
CA ALA A 281 -19.95 6.85 -34.39
C ALA A 281 -19.14 8.03 -34.94
N ALA A 282 -17.96 8.27 -34.37
CA ALA A 282 -17.03 9.30 -34.86
C ALA A 282 -16.58 9.07 -36.30
N VAL A 283 -16.23 7.82 -36.65
CA VAL A 283 -15.86 7.43 -38.03
C VAL A 283 -17.04 7.56 -38.98
N ALA A 284 -18.24 7.10 -38.58
CA ALA A 284 -19.45 7.21 -39.41
C ALA A 284 -19.79 8.64 -39.79
N ASN A 285 -19.72 9.58 -38.82
CA ASN A 285 -19.99 10.98 -39.04
C ASN A 285 -18.92 11.71 -39.86
N ARG A 286 -17.77 11.07 -40.12
CA ARG A 286 -16.64 11.63 -40.90
C ARG A 286 -16.33 10.85 -42.17
N THR A 287 -17.29 10.04 -42.60
CA THR A 287 -17.10 9.16 -43.77
C THR A 287 -16.70 9.97 -45.01
N VAL A 288 -17.38 11.11 -45.28
CA VAL A 288 -17.08 12.02 -46.41
C VAL A 288 -15.67 12.64 -46.30
N GLU A 289 -15.30 13.13 -45.10
CA GLU A 289 -13.96 13.68 -44.85
C GLU A 289 -12.85 12.63 -45.10
N VAL A 290 -13.06 11.43 -44.63
CA VAL A 290 -12.12 10.30 -44.85
C VAL A 290 -12.05 9.94 -46.34
N GLY A 291 -13.18 9.94 -47.03
CA GLY A 291 -13.27 9.76 -48.48
C GLY A 291 -12.46 10.79 -49.22
N THR A 292 -12.61 12.09 -48.90
CA THR A 292 -11.85 13.22 -49.49
C THR A 292 -10.37 13.09 -49.22
N LEU A 293 -9.95 12.83 -48.02
CA LEU A 293 -8.53 12.61 -47.70
C LEU A 293 -7.91 11.48 -48.52
N ARG A 294 -8.70 10.38 -48.68
CA ARG A 294 -8.27 9.26 -49.51
C ARG A 294 -8.19 9.59 -50.98
N ALA A 295 -9.13 10.39 -51.50
CA ALA A 295 -9.12 10.89 -52.90
C ALA A 295 -7.94 11.80 -53.15
N LEU A 296 -7.52 12.61 -52.17
CA LEU A 296 -6.31 13.46 -52.21
C LEU A 296 -4.99 12.67 -52.11
N GLY A 297 -5.03 11.33 -52.05
CA GLY A 297 -3.85 10.48 -52.07
C GLY A 297 -3.27 10.09 -50.70
N PHE A 298 -3.95 10.38 -49.57
CA PHE A 298 -3.52 9.89 -48.26
C PHE A 298 -3.62 8.36 -48.19
N ARG A 299 -2.56 7.72 -47.70
CA ARG A 299 -2.50 6.26 -47.58
C ARG A 299 -3.43 5.76 -46.43
N ARG A 300 -3.94 4.50 -46.56
CA ARG A 300 -4.72 3.85 -45.52
C ARG A 300 -4.07 3.90 -44.13
N ARG A 301 -2.72 3.70 -44.08
CA ARG A 301 -1.94 3.76 -42.85
C ARG A 301 -1.95 5.16 -42.19
N SER A 302 -2.04 6.23 -42.98
CA SER A 302 -2.11 7.62 -42.45
C SER A 302 -3.46 7.87 -41.79
N VAL A 303 -4.57 7.39 -42.40
CA VAL A 303 -5.91 7.47 -41.82
C VAL A 303 -6.00 6.64 -40.53
N LEU A 304 -5.54 5.38 -40.57
CA LEU A 304 -5.48 4.51 -39.39
C LEU A 304 -4.70 5.18 -38.25
N GLY A 305 -3.50 5.70 -38.56
CA GLY A 305 -2.66 6.37 -37.57
C GLY A 305 -3.32 7.61 -36.96
N ALA A 306 -4.05 8.43 -37.75
CA ALA A 306 -4.76 9.60 -37.24
C ALA A 306 -5.84 9.23 -36.21
N PHE A 307 -6.68 8.23 -36.51
CA PHE A 307 -7.72 7.77 -35.59
C PHE A 307 -7.15 7.06 -34.36
N LEU A 308 -6.03 6.33 -34.51
CA LEU A 308 -5.34 5.74 -33.35
C LEU A 308 -4.75 6.81 -32.44
N VAL A 309 -4.11 7.85 -33.01
CA VAL A 309 -3.59 8.99 -32.23
C VAL A 309 -4.74 9.70 -31.52
N GLU A 310 -5.88 9.92 -32.19
CA GLU A 310 -7.08 10.50 -31.58
C GLU A 310 -7.56 9.68 -30.37
N SER A 311 -7.66 8.35 -30.52
CA SER A 311 -8.05 7.44 -29.44
C SER A 311 -7.07 7.43 -28.27
N VAL A 312 -5.76 7.39 -28.55
CA VAL A 312 -4.72 7.44 -27.52
C VAL A 312 -4.72 8.79 -26.80
N MET A 313 -4.96 9.90 -27.50
CA MET A 313 -5.09 11.21 -26.85
C MET A 313 -6.28 11.26 -25.88
N LEU A 314 -7.44 10.76 -26.30
CA LEU A 314 -8.61 10.64 -25.43
C LEU A 314 -8.33 9.79 -24.20
N ALA A 315 -7.63 8.65 -24.40
CA ALA A 315 -7.24 7.77 -23.33
C ALA A 315 -6.21 8.39 -22.38
N LEU A 316 -5.26 9.18 -22.90
CA LEU A 316 -4.30 9.92 -22.06
C LEU A 316 -4.97 11.00 -21.22
N VAL A 317 -5.90 11.76 -21.81
CA VAL A 317 -6.68 12.76 -21.06
C VAL A 317 -7.51 12.08 -19.99
N GLY A 318 -8.21 10.99 -20.33
CA GLY A 318 -8.97 10.18 -19.36
C GLY A 318 -8.06 9.59 -18.29
N GLY A 319 -6.90 9.06 -18.69
CA GLY A 319 -5.89 8.53 -17.79
C GLY A 319 -5.36 9.57 -16.80
N ALA A 320 -5.02 10.75 -17.29
CA ALA A 320 -4.56 11.87 -16.45
C ALA A 320 -5.64 12.31 -15.45
N LEU A 321 -6.91 12.42 -15.90
CA LEU A 321 -8.05 12.72 -15.03
C LEU A 321 -8.26 11.60 -13.99
N GLY A 322 -8.18 10.33 -14.40
CA GLY A 322 -8.31 9.18 -13.51
C GLY A 322 -7.24 9.18 -12.42
N VAL A 323 -5.98 9.44 -12.78
CA VAL A 323 -4.86 9.57 -11.83
C VAL A 323 -5.07 10.77 -10.91
N ALA A 324 -5.51 11.93 -11.44
CA ALA A 324 -5.78 13.12 -10.64
C ALA A 324 -6.90 12.87 -9.61
N LEU A 325 -7.97 12.18 -10.00
CA LEU A 325 -9.02 11.76 -9.07
C LEU A 325 -8.50 10.75 -8.04
N ALA A 326 -7.68 9.78 -8.46
CA ALA A 326 -7.06 8.83 -7.54
C ALA A 326 -6.11 9.51 -6.54
N ALA A 327 -5.43 10.59 -6.93
CA ALA A 327 -4.59 11.36 -6.03
C ALA A 327 -5.36 11.94 -4.83
N LEU A 328 -6.65 12.22 -4.99
CA LEU A 328 -7.51 12.68 -3.87
C LEU A 328 -7.66 11.62 -2.78
N LEU A 329 -7.52 10.32 -3.13
CA LEU A 329 -7.56 9.24 -2.14
C LEU A 329 -6.37 9.28 -1.17
N SER A 330 -5.27 9.96 -1.51
CA SER A 330 -4.11 10.08 -0.60
C SER A 330 -4.44 10.83 0.70
N PHE A 331 -5.52 11.60 0.74
CA PHE A 331 -6.00 12.25 1.96
C PHE A 331 -6.82 11.33 2.87
N GLU A 332 -7.25 10.17 2.35
CA GLU A 332 -8.03 9.20 3.12
C GLU A 332 -7.14 8.15 3.78
N ARG A 333 -7.45 7.85 5.04
CA ARG A 333 -6.86 6.73 5.77
C ARG A 333 -7.89 5.65 5.96
N ILE A 334 -7.50 4.44 5.66
CA ILE A 334 -8.31 3.24 5.88
C ILE A 334 -7.60 2.31 6.85
N SER A 335 -8.36 1.46 7.52
CA SER A 335 -7.81 0.35 8.29
C SER A 335 -8.24 -0.98 7.66
N VAL A 336 -7.32 -1.92 7.63
CA VAL A 336 -7.56 -3.29 7.18
C VAL A 336 -7.04 -4.24 8.25
N VAL A 337 -7.79 -5.31 8.50
CA VAL A 337 -7.37 -6.36 9.42
C VAL A 337 -6.20 -7.14 8.80
N ASN A 338 -5.08 -7.17 9.49
CA ASN A 338 -3.99 -8.05 9.15
C ASN A 338 -4.35 -9.48 9.62
N PHE A 339 -4.49 -10.40 8.69
CA PHE A 339 -4.86 -11.79 9.00
C PHE A 339 -3.83 -12.56 9.82
N GLN A 340 -2.58 -12.09 9.89
CA GLN A 340 -1.52 -12.74 10.66
C GLN A 340 -1.47 -12.26 12.11
N SER A 341 -1.70 -10.95 12.34
CA SER A 341 -1.73 -10.35 13.68
C SER A 341 -3.14 -10.17 14.22
N PHE A 342 -4.18 -10.44 13.43
CA PHE A 342 -5.60 -10.20 13.76
C PHE A 342 -5.89 -8.77 14.22
N SER A 343 -4.96 -7.84 14.02
CA SER A 343 -5.09 -6.43 14.40
C SER A 343 -5.34 -5.55 13.17
N GLU A 344 -5.96 -4.41 13.39
CA GLU A 344 -6.18 -3.43 12.35
C GLU A 344 -4.93 -2.57 12.13
N ILE A 345 -4.46 -2.56 10.89
CA ILE A 345 -3.39 -1.67 10.45
C ILE A 345 -4.03 -0.52 9.66
N GLY A 346 -3.84 0.70 10.16
CA GLY A 346 -4.22 1.92 9.46
C GLY A 346 -3.12 2.36 8.50
N PHE A 347 -3.47 2.58 7.23
CA PHE A 347 -2.55 3.11 6.24
C PHE A 347 -3.28 3.99 5.22
N GLY A 348 -2.53 4.79 4.48
CA GLY A 348 -3.07 5.67 3.43
C GLY A 348 -2.82 5.11 2.04
N PHE A 349 -3.45 5.76 1.06
CA PHE A 349 -3.18 5.50 -0.35
C PHE A 349 -1.86 6.16 -0.76
N ALA A 350 -0.85 5.37 -1.14
CA ALA A 350 0.46 5.88 -1.52
C ALA A 350 0.56 6.12 -3.03
N LEU A 351 0.51 7.39 -3.45
CA LEU A 351 0.76 7.78 -4.83
C LEU A 351 2.26 7.86 -5.08
N SER A 352 2.78 6.95 -5.91
CA SER A 352 4.19 6.96 -6.32
C SER A 352 4.32 7.22 -7.82
N PRO A 353 5.48 7.72 -8.30
CA PRO A 353 5.74 7.88 -9.73
C PRO A 353 5.52 6.59 -10.53
N GLY A 354 5.84 5.44 -9.94
CA GLY A 354 5.61 4.12 -10.54
C GLY A 354 4.13 3.78 -10.72
N VAL A 355 3.24 4.22 -9.83
CA VAL A 355 1.78 4.06 -9.98
C VAL A 355 1.28 4.95 -11.13
N ILE A 356 1.71 6.21 -11.19
CA ILE A 356 1.33 7.15 -12.25
C ILE A 356 1.70 6.60 -13.62
N VAL A 357 2.95 6.15 -13.79
CA VAL A 357 3.43 5.60 -15.07
C VAL A 357 2.63 4.37 -15.47
N ARG A 358 2.40 3.41 -14.56
CA ARG A 358 1.60 2.21 -14.86
C ARG A 358 0.17 2.54 -15.24
N ALA A 359 -0.46 3.50 -14.55
CA ALA A 359 -1.81 3.94 -14.85
C ALA A 359 -1.93 4.62 -16.23
N LEU A 360 -0.95 5.46 -16.60
CA LEU A 360 -0.91 6.10 -17.92
C LEU A 360 -0.59 5.11 -19.04
N VAL A 361 0.33 4.18 -18.82
CA VAL A 361 0.60 3.07 -19.78
C VAL A 361 -0.65 2.24 -19.99
N PHE A 362 -1.36 1.90 -18.92
CA PHE A 362 -2.62 1.18 -19.00
C PHE A 362 -3.67 1.95 -19.80
N ALA A 363 -3.82 3.26 -19.60
CA ALA A 363 -4.70 4.12 -20.38
C ALA A 363 -4.34 4.10 -21.89
N VAL A 364 -3.04 4.19 -22.22
CA VAL A 364 -2.56 4.10 -23.61
C VAL A 364 -2.94 2.74 -24.23
N VAL A 365 -2.74 1.64 -23.53
CA VAL A 365 -3.12 0.30 -23.99
C VAL A 365 -4.63 0.23 -24.27
N MET A 366 -5.46 0.76 -23.37
CA MET A 366 -6.90 0.84 -23.58
C MET A 366 -7.26 1.69 -24.81
N GLY A 367 -6.60 2.83 -24.99
CA GLY A 367 -6.79 3.70 -26.15
C GLY A 367 -6.43 3.03 -27.46
N VAL A 368 -5.31 2.30 -27.50
CA VAL A 368 -4.90 1.54 -28.69
C VAL A 368 -5.88 0.42 -29.00
N VAL A 369 -6.21 -0.40 -28.01
CA VAL A 369 -7.11 -1.57 -28.21
C VAL A 369 -8.52 -1.10 -28.58
N GLY A 370 -9.09 -0.14 -27.83
CA GLY A 370 -10.45 0.40 -28.09
C GLY A 370 -10.56 1.15 -29.41
N GLY A 371 -9.46 1.83 -29.84
CA GLY A 371 -9.42 2.61 -31.08
C GLY A 371 -9.06 1.82 -32.33
N PHE A 372 -8.44 0.63 -32.19
CA PHE A 372 -7.85 -0.09 -33.35
C PHE A 372 -8.91 -0.55 -34.37
N LEU A 373 -9.97 -1.21 -33.93
CA LEU A 373 -11.02 -1.73 -34.83
C LEU A 373 -11.76 -0.60 -35.57
N PRO A 374 -12.24 0.48 -34.90
CA PRO A 374 -12.83 1.62 -35.60
C PRO A 374 -11.87 2.30 -36.58
N ALA A 375 -10.62 2.52 -36.19
CA ALA A 375 -9.57 3.09 -37.03
C ALA A 375 -9.27 2.24 -38.28
N ALA A 376 -9.22 0.92 -38.11
CA ALA A 376 -9.04 -0.01 -39.21
C ALA A 376 -10.21 0.02 -40.19
N ARG A 377 -11.45 0.13 -39.69
CA ARG A 377 -12.65 0.31 -40.53
C ARG A 377 -12.59 1.62 -41.31
N ALA A 378 -12.26 2.74 -40.65
CA ALA A 378 -12.07 4.03 -41.31
C ALA A 378 -11.04 3.97 -42.45
N ALA A 379 -9.91 3.33 -42.23
CA ALA A 379 -8.85 3.15 -43.22
C ALA A 379 -9.24 2.27 -44.44
N ARG A 380 -10.23 1.41 -44.28
CA ARG A 380 -10.72 0.49 -45.33
C ARG A 380 -11.95 1.02 -46.08
N LEU A 381 -12.49 2.19 -45.76
CA LEU A 381 -13.63 2.79 -46.45
C LEU A 381 -13.36 2.90 -47.95
N ASN A 382 -14.38 2.53 -48.76
CA ASN A 382 -14.34 2.69 -50.20
C ASN A 382 -14.58 4.18 -50.55
N ILE A 383 -13.67 4.77 -51.37
CA ILE A 383 -13.69 6.21 -51.69
C ILE A 383 -15.01 6.61 -52.38
N VAL A 384 -15.48 5.79 -53.35
CA VAL A 384 -16.72 6.09 -54.09
C VAL A 384 -17.95 6.06 -53.18
N ASN A 385 -18.06 5.08 -52.29
CA ASN A 385 -19.16 4.97 -51.36
C ASN A 385 -19.12 6.06 -50.28
N ALA A 386 -17.91 6.45 -49.85
CA ALA A 386 -17.72 7.49 -48.87
C ALA A 386 -18.14 8.89 -49.38
N LEU A 387 -17.90 9.19 -50.67
CA LEU A 387 -18.28 10.46 -51.30
C LEU A 387 -19.77 10.50 -51.70
N ARG A 388 -20.44 9.36 -51.81
CA ARG A 388 -21.90 9.29 -52.08
C ARG A 388 -22.78 9.29 -50.82
N ALA A 389 -22.19 9.25 -49.68
CA ALA A 389 -22.89 9.20 -48.39
C ALA A 389 -23.29 10.59 -47.86
N SER A 390 -23.35 11.59 -48.76
CA SER A 390 -23.84 12.95 -48.49
C SER A 390 -25.34 13.09 -48.60
#